data_f3590ab416eb9d70d73244372b542ad8
#
_entry.id   f3590ab416eb9d70d73244372b542ad8
#
_cell.length_a   1.000
_cell.length_b   1.000
_cell.length_c   1.000
_cell.angle_alpha   90.00
_cell.angle_beta   90.00
_cell.angle_gamma   90.00
#
_symmetry.space_group_name_H-M   'P 1'
#
loop_
_entity.id
_entity.type
_entity.pdbx_description
1 polymer ?
#
loop_
_entity_poly.entity_id
_entity_poly.type
_entity_poly.pdbx_seq_one_letter_code
_entity_poly.pdbx_strand_id
1 'polypeptide(L)'
;MATRSPFTTVAEPTILVFGATGALGSHVLEGLIAQGVAPATVTAAGRDPSRLAELGKPGFATAKIDMSDSARVADVVAGHRRVVLISGRDPNRLDQHTAVIKAATKAQVEHVYYTSGLRADDVRFEIGEDHKATEDALIASGVTYTILRNGWYIENYIQAMAGPR
;
A
#
# COMPACT_ATOMS: atom_id res chain seq x y z
N MET A 1 -3.00 24.62 -43.28
CA MET A 1 -3.71 24.60 -42.00
C MET A 1 -3.76 23.14 -41.50
N ALA A 2 -2.83 22.76 -40.64
CA ALA A 2 -2.77 21.39 -40.13
C ALA A 2 -3.60 21.31 -38.84
N THR A 3 -4.71 20.57 -38.88
CA THR A 3 -5.55 20.27 -37.72
C THR A 3 -4.81 19.38 -36.74
N ARG A 4 -4.43 19.93 -35.59
CA ARG A 4 -3.94 19.15 -34.45
C ARG A 4 -5.06 18.20 -33.99
N SER A 5 -4.78 16.91 -34.09
CA SER A 5 -5.59 15.86 -33.45
C SER A 5 -5.68 16.11 -31.95
N PRO A 6 -6.85 16.04 -31.31
CA PRO A 6 -6.94 16.13 -29.87
C PRO A 6 -6.35 14.85 -29.30
N PHE A 7 -5.11 14.93 -28.76
CA PHE A 7 -4.56 13.87 -27.95
C PHE A 7 -5.49 13.67 -26.76
N THR A 8 -6.18 12.54 -26.74
CA THR A 8 -6.86 12.06 -25.54
C THR A 8 -5.78 11.91 -24.50
N THR A 9 -5.77 12.79 -23.51
CA THR A 9 -4.90 12.69 -22.35
C THR A 9 -5.34 11.41 -21.64
N VAL A 10 -4.59 10.32 -21.80
CA VAL A 10 -4.77 9.13 -21.00
C VAL A 10 -4.50 9.60 -19.57
N ALA A 11 -5.53 9.60 -18.73
CA ALA A 11 -5.36 9.94 -17.32
C ALA A 11 -4.27 9.04 -16.74
N GLU A 12 -3.23 9.67 -16.15
CA GLU A 12 -2.16 8.91 -15.52
C GLU A 12 -2.74 7.97 -14.46
N PRO A 13 -2.19 6.74 -14.31
CA PRO A 13 -2.72 5.78 -13.36
C PRO A 13 -2.57 6.33 -11.94
N THR A 14 -3.67 6.43 -11.22
CA THR A 14 -3.67 6.84 -9.81
C THR A 14 -3.18 5.70 -8.92
N ILE A 15 -2.31 6.00 -7.99
CA ILE A 15 -1.69 5.04 -7.07
C ILE A 15 -2.13 5.34 -5.64
N LEU A 16 -2.64 4.34 -4.94
CA LEU A 16 -2.96 4.41 -3.52
C LEU A 16 -1.91 3.62 -2.73
N VAL A 17 -1.31 4.24 -1.72
CA VAL A 17 -0.31 3.62 -0.84
C VAL A 17 -0.86 3.53 0.57
N PHE A 18 -1.30 2.34 1.00
CA PHE A 18 -1.62 2.04 2.40
C PHE A 18 -0.34 1.87 3.21
N GLY A 19 -0.34 2.35 4.46
CA GLY A 19 0.85 2.33 5.30
C GLY A 19 1.87 3.42 4.96
N ALA A 20 1.47 4.45 4.20
CA ALA A 20 2.33 5.54 3.74
C ALA A 20 3.02 6.31 4.89
N THR A 21 2.40 6.35 6.08
CA THR A 21 2.94 7.03 7.27
C THR A 21 4.01 6.23 8.02
N GLY A 22 4.25 4.98 7.62
CA GLY A 22 5.32 4.12 8.16
C GLY A 22 6.69 4.37 7.48
N ALA A 23 7.76 3.76 8.03
CA ALA A 23 9.11 3.91 7.50
C ALA A 23 9.20 3.44 6.03
N LEU A 24 8.74 2.22 5.73
CA LEU A 24 8.74 1.72 4.35
C LEU A 24 7.86 2.57 3.44
N GLY A 25 6.70 3.00 3.93
CA GLY A 25 5.76 3.83 3.14
C GLY A 25 6.38 5.14 2.69
N SER A 26 7.14 5.82 3.57
CA SER A 26 7.85 7.05 3.23
C SER A 26 8.87 6.79 2.11
N HIS A 27 9.65 5.72 2.20
CA HIS A 27 10.62 5.36 1.16
C HIS A 27 9.97 4.95 -0.17
N VAL A 28 8.80 4.30 -0.13
CA VAL A 28 8.03 4.02 -1.35
C VAL A 28 7.60 5.32 -2.04
N LEU A 29 7.11 6.30 -1.28
CA LEU A 29 6.71 7.60 -1.84
C LEU A 29 7.91 8.38 -2.41
N GLU A 30 9.03 8.41 -1.70
CA GLU A 30 10.30 9.00 -2.18
C GLU A 30 10.77 8.31 -3.46
N GLY A 31 10.73 6.98 -3.50
CA GLY A 31 11.08 6.17 -4.67
C GLY A 31 10.20 6.47 -5.88
N LEU A 32 8.89 6.64 -5.69
CA LEU A 32 7.98 7.02 -6.76
C LEU A 32 8.35 8.38 -7.37
N ILE A 33 8.65 9.38 -6.54
CA ILE A 33 9.13 10.69 -7.01
C ILE A 33 10.44 10.54 -7.79
N ALA A 34 11.40 9.78 -7.25
CA ALA A 34 12.69 9.56 -7.90
C ALA A 34 12.58 8.89 -9.28
N GLN A 35 11.51 8.09 -9.49
CA GLN A 35 11.18 7.47 -10.77
C GLN A 35 10.31 8.36 -11.68
N GLY A 36 10.11 9.63 -11.30
CA GLY A 36 9.37 10.59 -12.12
C GLY A 36 7.84 10.50 -12.01
N VAL A 37 7.30 9.77 -11.03
CA VAL A 37 5.86 9.75 -10.79
C VAL A 37 5.43 11.10 -10.19
N ALA A 38 4.45 11.75 -10.81
CA ALA A 38 3.93 13.01 -10.32
C ALA A 38 3.22 12.82 -8.97
N PRO A 39 3.61 13.55 -7.90
CA PRO A 39 3.00 13.36 -6.57
C PRO A 39 1.47 13.49 -6.58
N ALA A 40 0.91 14.37 -7.39
CA ALA A 40 -0.52 14.57 -7.50
C ALA A 40 -1.30 13.34 -8.00
N THR A 41 -0.61 12.33 -8.57
CA THR A 41 -1.23 11.06 -9.01
C THR A 41 -1.17 9.98 -7.93
N VAL A 42 -0.62 10.29 -6.76
CA VAL A 42 -0.44 9.33 -5.66
C VAL A 42 -1.19 9.80 -4.43
N THR A 43 -1.94 8.89 -3.81
CA THR A 43 -2.62 9.10 -2.53
C THR A 43 -1.87 8.35 -1.42
N ALA A 44 -1.35 9.08 -0.46
CA ALA A 44 -0.74 8.56 0.75
C ALA A 44 -1.82 8.29 1.81
N ALA A 45 -2.04 7.03 2.17
CA ALA A 45 -3.06 6.62 3.13
C ALA A 45 -2.43 6.10 4.43
N GLY A 46 -2.98 6.54 5.57
CA GLY A 46 -2.50 6.15 6.89
C GLY A 46 -3.33 6.70 8.03
N ARG A 47 -2.97 6.36 9.27
CA ARG A 47 -3.74 6.74 10.47
C ARG A 47 -3.28 8.06 11.11
N ASP A 48 -2.00 8.38 10.96
CA ASP A 48 -1.37 9.53 11.64
C ASP A 48 -1.59 10.83 10.84
N PRO A 49 -2.42 11.77 11.35
CA PRO A 49 -2.72 13.00 10.63
C PRO A 49 -1.51 13.95 10.52
N SER A 50 -0.61 13.95 11.51
CA SER A 50 0.59 14.79 11.48
C SER A 50 1.55 14.34 10.38
N ARG A 51 1.78 13.03 10.27
CA ARG A 51 2.59 12.44 9.20
C ARG A 51 1.95 12.66 7.82
N LEU A 52 0.63 12.51 7.72
CA LEU A 52 -0.09 12.80 6.48
C LEU A 52 0.05 14.27 6.05
N ALA A 53 0.00 15.21 6.99
CA ALA A 53 0.22 16.62 6.69
C ALA A 53 1.63 16.89 6.11
N GLU A 54 2.65 16.22 6.65
CA GLU A 54 4.02 16.29 6.10
C GLU A 54 4.10 15.69 4.69
N LEU A 55 3.46 14.53 4.47
CA LEU A 55 3.41 13.88 3.16
C LEU A 55 2.62 14.71 2.11
N GLY A 56 1.71 15.57 2.53
CA GLY A 56 1.01 16.50 1.65
C GLY A 56 1.89 17.63 1.09
N LYS A 57 2.99 17.99 1.77
CA LYS A 57 3.86 19.11 1.36
C LYS A 57 4.51 18.92 -0.02
N PRO A 58 5.02 17.73 -0.40
CA PRO A 58 5.50 17.46 -1.74
C PRO A 58 4.42 17.39 -2.83
N GLY A 59 3.14 17.44 -2.45
CA GLY A 59 2.02 17.44 -3.38
C GLY A 59 1.26 16.11 -3.48
N PHE A 60 1.54 15.14 -2.60
CA PHE A 60 0.72 13.92 -2.53
C PHE A 60 -0.70 14.24 -2.04
N ALA A 61 -1.71 13.63 -2.64
CA ALA A 61 -3.02 13.54 -2.00
C ALA A 61 -2.89 12.70 -0.72
N THR A 62 -3.67 13.02 0.31
CA THR A 62 -3.61 12.30 1.58
C THR A 62 -4.98 11.78 2.00
N ALA A 63 -5.02 10.58 2.55
CA ALA A 63 -6.23 9.97 3.08
C ALA A 63 -5.99 9.47 4.51
N LYS A 64 -6.68 10.09 5.49
CA LYS A 64 -6.71 9.53 6.84
C LYS A 64 -7.64 8.33 6.85
N ILE A 65 -7.08 7.15 7.14
CA ILE A 65 -7.80 5.89 7.09
C ILE A 65 -7.26 4.90 8.12
N ASP A 66 -8.17 4.20 8.77
CA ASP A 66 -7.90 2.94 9.45
C ASP A 66 -8.41 1.80 8.55
N MET A 67 -7.54 0.83 8.24
CA MET A 67 -7.92 -0.32 7.41
C MET A 67 -8.95 -1.24 8.06
N SER A 68 -9.24 -1.07 9.35
CA SER A 68 -10.33 -1.76 10.05
C SER A 68 -11.71 -1.21 9.67
N ASP A 69 -11.79 0.01 9.12
CA ASP A 69 -13.00 0.58 8.56
C ASP A 69 -13.15 0.15 7.08
N SER A 70 -13.78 -0.99 6.88
CA SER A 70 -13.93 -1.59 5.54
C SER A 70 -14.75 -0.73 4.58
N ALA A 71 -15.70 0.06 5.08
CA ALA A 71 -16.48 0.99 4.25
C ALA A 71 -15.59 2.11 3.73
N ARG A 72 -14.80 2.72 4.60
CA ARG A 72 -13.85 3.77 4.23
C ARG A 72 -12.75 3.24 3.30
N VAL A 73 -12.28 2.00 3.53
CA VAL A 73 -11.34 1.31 2.63
C VAL A 73 -11.93 1.20 1.22
N ALA A 74 -13.18 0.76 1.10
CA ALA A 74 -13.85 0.62 -0.20
C ALA A 74 -13.98 1.95 -0.94
N ASP A 75 -14.36 3.03 -0.22
CA ASP A 75 -14.47 4.37 -0.80
C ASP A 75 -13.14 4.89 -1.35
N VAL A 76 -12.07 4.72 -0.58
CA VAL A 76 -10.74 5.22 -0.99
C VAL A 76 -10.18 4.39 -2.14
N VAL A 77 -10.32 3.06 -2.10
CA VAL A 77 -9.81 2.18 -3.16
C VAL A 77 -10.51 2.42 -4.50
N ALA A 78 -11.81 2.71 -4.50
CA ALA A 78 -12.61 2.89 -5.70
C ALA A 78 -12.11 4.02 -6.65
N GLY A 79 -11.33 4.97 -6.12
CA GLY A 79 -10.77 6.08 -6.91
C GLY A 79 -9.41 5.78 -7.55
N HIS A 80 -8.85 4.56 -7.38
CA HIS A 80 -7.47 4.27 -7.74
C HIS A 80 -7.35 3.06 -8.66
N ARG A 81 -6.35 3.11 -9.55
CA ARG A 81 -6.05 2.02 -10.50
C ARG A 81 -5.00 1.05 -9.97
N ARG A 82 -4.10 1.52 -9.09
CA ARG A 82 -3.05 0.70 -8.48
C ARG A 82 -3.05 0.87 -6.97
N VAL A 83 -2.86 -0.21 -6.25
CA VAL A 83 -2.83 -0.21 -4.78
C VAL A 83 -1.52 -0.81 -4.31
N VAL A 84 -0.82 -0.11 -3.44
CA VAL A 84 0.32 -0.62 -2.68
C VAL A 84 -0.17 -0.88 -1.25
N LEU A 85 -0.23 -2.15 -0.87
CA LEU A 85 -0.62 -2.60 0.46
C LEU A 85 0.63 -2.93 1.26
N ILE A 86 1.06 -1.99 2.10
CA ILE A 86 2.17 -2.22 3.03
C ILE A 86 1.61 -2.83 4.30
N SER A 87 2.09 -4.02 4.64
CA SER A 87 1.63 -4.77 5.81
C SER A 87 1.94 -4.04 7.12
N GLY A 88 0.96 -4.03 8.02
CA GLY A 88 1.07 -3.48 9.37
C GLY A 88 1.44 -4.53 10.42
N ARG A 89 1.51 -4.07 11.69
CA ARG A 89 1.76 -4.93 12.87
C ARG A 89 0.51 -5.14 13.72
N ASP A 90 -0.66 -4.68 13.26
CA ASP A 90 -1.89 -4.79 14.02
C ASP A 90 -2.30 -6.26 14.18
N PRO A 91 -2.84 -6.69 15.34
CA PRO A 91 -3.28 -8.06 15.55
C PRO A 91 -4.38 -8.50 14.57
N ASN A 92 -5.19 -7.57 14.07
CA ASN A 92 -6.26 -7.80 13.09
C ASN A 92 -5.82 -7.52 11.64
N ARG A 93 -4.50 -7.52 11.35
CA ARG A 93 -3.97 -7.19 10.01
C ARG A 93 -4.52 -8.06 8.90
N LEU A 94 -4.82 -9.34 9.16
CA LEU A 94 -5.41 -10.23 8.15
C LEU A 94 -6.78 -9.74 7.70
N ASP A 95 -7.64 -9.30 8.63
CA ASP A 95 -8.95 -8.72 8.31
C ASP A 95 -8.79 -7.41 7.54
N GLN A 96 -7.85 -6.56 7.97
CA GLN A 96 -7.52 -5.30 7.30
C GLN A 96 -7.04 -5.53 5.86
N HIS A 97 -6.10 -6.46 5.64
CA HIS A 97 -5.61 -6.80 4.30
C HIS A 97 -6.72 -7.39 3.44
N THR A 98 -7.54 -8.28 4.01
CA THR A 98 -8.69 -8.88 3.32
C THR A 98 -9.71 -7.81 2.89
N ALA A 99 -9.96 -6.80 3.73
CA ALA A 99 -10.84 -5.68 3.37
C ALA A 99 -10.30 -4.90 2.16
N VAL A 100 -8.99 -4.61 2.14
CA VAL A 100 -8.35 -3.94 1.00
C VAL A 100 -8.42 -4.79 -0.27
N ILE A 101 -8.13 -6.09 -0.19
CA ILE A 101 -8.19 -7.03 -1.33
C ILE A 101 -9.62 -7.10 -1.90
N LYS A 102 -10.63 -7.25 -1.05
CA LYS A 102 -12.05 -7.26 -1.46
C LYS A 102 -12.44 -5.95 -2.13
N ALA A 103 -12.02 -4.81 -1.58
CA ALA A 103 -12.27 -3.51 -2.16
C ALA A 103 -11.60 -3.36 -3.54
N ALA A 104 -10.34 -3.79 -3.67
CA ALA A 104 -9.59 -3.77 -4.92
C ALA A 104 -10.25 -4.63 -6.01
N THR A 105 -10.71 -5.83 -5.65
CA THR A 105 -11.43 -6.72 -6.56
C THR A 105 -12.75 -6.09 -7.02
N LYS A 106 -13.54 -5.55 -6.09
CA LYS A 106 -14.81 -4.90 -6.39
C LYS A 106 -14.65 -3.67 -7.27
N ALA A 107 -13.61 -2.88 -7.04
CA ALA A 107 -13.30 -1.66 -7.79
C ALA A 107 -12.56 -1.94 -9.12
N GLN A 108 -12.28 -3.21 -9.43
CA GLN A 108 -11.52 -3.62 -10.62
C GLN A 108 -10.17 -2.90 -10.73
N VAL A 109 -9.46 -2.82 -9.60
CA VAL A 109 -8.10 -2.26 -9.54
C VAL A 109 -7.20 -3.03 -10.50
N GLU A 110 -6.37 -2.33 -11.27
CA GLU A 110 -5.49 -2.93 -12.28
C GLU A 110 -4.38 -3.77 -11.67
N HIS A 111 -3.87 -3.36 -10.50
CA HIS A 111 -2.77 -4.07 -9.86
C HIS A 111 -2.68 -3.80 -8.36
N VAL A 112 -2.46 -4.85 -7.58
CA VAL A 112 -2.18 -4.76 -6.15
C VAL A 112 -0.74 -5.21 -5.88
N TYR A 113 0.06 -4.36 -5.26
CA TYR A 113 1.41 -4.67 -4.76
C TYR A 113 1.32 -4.90 -3.26
N TYR A 114 1.70 -6.07 -2.80
CA TYR A 114 1.62 -6.45 -1.39
C TYR A 114 3.00 -6.72 -0.80
N THR A 115 3.32 -6.09 0.34
CA THR A 115 4.55 -6.41 1.08
C THR A 115 4.31 -7.57 2.04
N SER A 116 4.76 -8.73 1.64
CA SER A 116 4.74 -9.96 2.42
C SER A 116 6.06 -10.17 3.18
N GLY A 117 6.15 -11.24 3.96
CA GLY A 117 7.35 -11.68 4.66
C GLY A 117 8.13 -12.74 3.90
N LEU A 118 9.47 -12.71 4.02
CA LEU A 118 10.32 -13.78 3.52
C LEU A 118 9.93 -15.10 4.19
N ARG A 119 9.79 -16.18 3.38
CA ARG A 119 9.36 -17.50 3.87
C ARG A 119 7.98 -17.50 4.53
N ALA A 120 7.04 -16.70 4.01
CA ALA A 120 5.65 -16.67 4.49
C ALA A 120 4.96 -18.04 4.45
N ASP A 121 5.47 -18.99 3.67
CA ASP A 121 5.06 -20.39 3.60
C ASP A 121 5.68 -21.27 4.70
N ASP A 122 6.60 -20.74 5.53
CA ASP A 122 7.19 -21.45 6.67
C ASP A 122 6.49 -21.01 7.95
N VAL A 123 5.48 -21.79 8.37
CA VAL A 123 4.58 -21.53 9.50
C VAL A 123 5.27 -21.49 10.90
N ARG A 124 6.59 -21.58 10.97
CA ARG A 124 7.32 -21.47 12.25
C ARG A 124 7.38 -20.05 12.82
N PHE A 125 6.93 -19.08 12.05
CA PHE A 125 6.89 -17.68 12.46
C PHE A 125 5.43 -17.19 12.52
N GLU A 126 4.99 -16.73 13.69
CA GLU A 126 3.64 -16.19 13.92
C GLU A 126 3.22 -15.14 12.89
N ILE A 127 4.17 -14.29 12.46
CA ILE A 127 3.93 -13.30 11.40
C ILE A 127 3.77 -13.98 10.03
N GLY A 128 4.35 -15.16 9.81
CA GLY A 128 4.29 -15.90 8.57
C GLY A 128 2.87 -16.35 8.22
N GLU A 129 2.09 -16.78 9.20
CA GLU A 129 0.72 -17.27 9.00
C GLU A 129 -0.19 -16.18 8.41
N ASP A 130 -0.18 -14.97 8.95
CA ASP A 130 -0.99 -13.86 8.42
C ASP A 130 -0.53 -13.41 7.03
N HIS A 131 0.79 -13.42 6.78
CA HIS A 131 1.32 -13.13 5.46
C HIS A 131 0.89 -14.18 4.45
N LYS A 132 0.99 -15.46 4.81
CA LYS A 132 0.55 -16.56 3.94
C LYS A 132 -0.95 -16.48 3.66
N ALA A 133 -1.77 -16.28 4.70
CA ALA A 133 -3.22 -16.13 4.54
C ALA A 133 -3.59 -14.92 3.65
N THR A 134 -2.84 -13.80 3.77
CA THR A 134 -3.04 -12.64 2.89
C THR A 134 -2.63 -12.93 1.45
N GLU A 135 -1.51 -13.64 1.23
CA GLU A 135 -1.09 -14.08 -0.11
C GLU A 135 -2.16 -14.97 -0.74
N ASP A 136 -2.69 -15.94 0.02
CA ASP A 136 -3.74 -16.83 -0.48
C ASP A 136 -5.02 -16.08 -0.83
N ALA A 137 -5.43 -15.13 0.00
CA ALA A 137 -6.57 -14.27 -0.27
C ALA A 137 -6.35 -13.43 -1.55
N LEU A 138 -5.14 -12.92 -1.74
CA LEU A 138 -4.79 -12.13 -2.92
C LEU A 138 -4.80 -13.00 -4.19
N ILE A 139 -4.22 -14.20 -4.13
CA ILE A 139 -4.23 -15.17 -5.23
C ILE A 139 -5.67 -15.56 -5.60
N ALA A 140 -6.52 -15.84 -4.60
CA ALA A 140 -7.90 -16.24 -4.81
C ALA A 140 -8.80 -15.09 -5.33
N SER A 141 -8.39 -13.84 -5.17
CA SER A 141 -9.19 -12.65 -5.52
C SER A 141 -9.37 -12.44 -7.02
N GLY A 142 -8.46 -12.98 -7.84
CA GLY A 142 -8.41 -12.77 -9.28
C GLY A 142 -7.91 -11.38 -9.73
N VAL A 143 -7.59 -10.46 -8.81
CA VAL A 143 -6.94 -9.19 -9.17
C VAL A 143 -5.49 -9.45 -9.59
N THR A 144 -4.97 -8.67 -10.53
CA THR A 144 -3.54 -8.75 -10.86
C THR A 144 -2.70 -8.28 -9.68
N TYR A 145 -1.66 -9.02 -9.33
CA TYR A 145 -0.87 -8.72 -8.13
C TYR A 145 0.63 -8.93 -8.30
N THR A 146 1.37 -8.31 -7.40
CA THR A 146 2.78 -8.60 -7.13
C THR A 146 2.98 -8.76 -5.63
N ILE A 147 3.54 -9.89 -5.22
CA ILE A 147 3.90 -10.17 -3.82
C ILE A 147 5.39 -9.91 -3.65
N LEU A 148 5.72 -8.98 -2.74
CA LEU A 148 7.09 -8.62 -2.39
C LEU A 148 7.42 -9.24 -1.04
N ARG A 149 8.08 -10.39 -1.03
CA ARG A 149 8.48 -11.10 0.20
C ARG A 149 9.75 -10.49 0.76
N ASN A 150 9.58 -9.50 1.63
CA ASN A 150 10.68 -8.76 2.27
C ASN A 150 11.32 -9.59 3.39
N GLY A 151 12.65 -9.47 3.51
CA GLY A 151 13.38 -9.96 4.69
C GLY A 151 13.08 -9.11 5.92
N TRP A 152 13.59 -9.53 7.08
CA TRP A 152 13.49 -8.76 8.31
C TRP A 152 14.29 -7.46 8.16
N TYR A 153 13.65 -6.31 8.45
CA TYR A 153 14.30 -5.02 8.27
C TYR A 153 15.42 -4.81 9.27
N ILE A 154 16.54 -4.25 8.83
CA ILE A 154 17.72 -4.02 9.67
C ILE A 154 17.42 -3.10 10.86
N GLU A 155 16.50 -2.16 10.70
CA GLU A 155 16.03 -1.25 11.76
C GLU A 155 15.43 -2.01 12.95
N ASN A 156 14.80 -3.15 12.72
CA ASN A 156 14.26 -3.99 13.79
C ASN A 156 15.38 -4.58 14.65
N TYR A 157 16.51 -4.95 14.04
CA TYR A 157 17.69 -5.42 14.80
C TYR A 157 18.34 -4.30 15.60
N ILE A 158 18.48 -3.11 15.00
CA ILE A 158 19.04 -1.93 15.67
C ILE A 158 18.19 -1.56 16.90
N GLN A 159 16.86 -1.57 16.78
CA GLN A 159 15.95 -1.30 17.89
C GLN A 159 16.07 -2.35 19.00
N ALA A 160 16.17 -3.63 18.64
CA ALA A 160 16.33 -4.72 19.60
C ALA A 160 17.68 -4.63 20.36
N MET A 161 18.75 -4.19 19.68
CA MET A 161 20.08 -4.02 20.28
C MET A 161 20.16 -2.77 21.17
N ALA A 162 19.36 -1.74 20.91
CA ALA A 162 19.36 -0.50 21.71
C ALA A 162 18.72 -0.69 23.11
N GLY A 163 18.08 -1.83 23.39
CA GLY A 163 17.39 -2.13 24.65
C GLY A 163 16.09 -1.33 24.85
N PRO A 164 15.31 -1.66 25.87
CA PRO A 164 14.15 -0.85 26.24
C PRO A 164 14.64 0.49 26.80
N ARG A 165 14.06 1.58 26.25
CA ARG A 165 14.22 2.94 26.83
C ARG A 165 13.25 3.11 27.98
#